data_fe2aacc6872ba4a4582983f389f138b0
#
_entry.id   fe2aacc6872ba4a4582983f389f138b0
#
_cell.length_a   1.000
_cell.length_b   1.000
_cell.length_c   1.000
_cell.angle_alpha   90.00
_cell.angle_beta   90.00
_cell.angle_gamma   90.00
#
_symmetry.space_group_name_H-M   'P 1'
#
loop_
_entity.id
_entity.type
_entity.pdbx_description
1 polymer ?
#
loop_
_entity_poly.entity_id
_entity_poly.type
_entity_poly.pdbx_seq_one_letter_code
_entity_poly.pdbx_strand_id
1 'polypeptide(L)'
;MIKGFDAEFSNLDHYIRVITDRIWEGRRIDDINRYYSSDCAVETPSSVSVGAKAVIDGTIATLNAFPDRRLLAEDIIISGSSEGAYLSSHRIFSPMTHAGAGVFGTPSHRIIYARTIADCVCINNKIVHEWLVRDQAAIARQIGSNEKELAQKWLDASGGYFKAAMPAAPSYYVSQIEQKGHAAKYADFLDQIFRSFQKINADHFYAQQIISALPGGESAVGQNQIMQFWQSLAGSLELSSFQVEHSVANEREGRPTAVAVRWRAKGIHGFSGRYGQPTGCSLEILGITHVEFQDDRVVREWHLIDDVAIWMQILSPRK
;
A
#
# COMPACT_ATOMS: atom_id res chain seq x y z
N MET A 1 -14.68 8.42 23.41
CA MET A 1 -15.21 9.00 22.19
C MET A 1 -14.10 9.79 21.50
N ILE A 2 -13.96 9.62 20.21
CA ILE A 2 -13.00 10.36 19.39
C ILE A 2 -13.61 11.72 18.99
N LYS A 3 -12.89 12.82 19.25
CA LYS A 3 -13.38 14.19 19.03
C LYS A 3 -13.56 14.46 17.53
N GLY A 4 -14.72 15.00 17.16
CA GLY A 4 -15.07 15.31 15.76
C GLY A 4 -15.71 14.14 15.00
N PHE A 5 -15.95 13.00 15.65
CA PHE A 5 -16.58 11.83 15.04
C PHE A 5 -17.92 11.52 15.69
N ASP A 6 -18.76 10.78 15.00
CA ASP A 6 -20.06 10.35 15.52
C ASP A 6 -19.87 9.59 16.85
N ALA A 7 -20.84 9.76 17.78
CA ALA A 7 -20.76 9.23 19.14
C ALA A 7 -20.64 7.70 19.23
N GLU A 8 -20.99 7.00 18.17
CA GLU A 8 -20.86 5.55 18.07
C GLU A 8 -19.40 5.07 17.98
N PHE A 9 -18.47 5.94 17.55
CA PHE A 9 -17.07 5.55 17.38
C PHE A 9 -16.25 5.82 18.65
N SER A 10 -15.73 4.74 19.22
CA SER A 10 -14.92 4.82 20.46
C SER A 10 -13.51 5.36 20.20
N ASN A 11 -12.91 5.02 19.07
CA ASN A 11 -11.57 5.43 18.62
C ASN A 11 -11.44 5.28 17.11
N LEU A 12 -10.29 5.63 16.54
CA LEU A 12 -10.06 5.59 15.10
C LEU A 12 -10.07 4.16 14.52
N ASP A 13 -9.53 3.17 15.24
CA ASP A 13 -9.59 1.76 14.83
C ASP A 13 -11.04 1.30 14.68
N HIS A 14 -11.88 1.60 15.67
CA HIS A 14 -13.30 1.28 15.62
C HIS A 14 -14.01 1.99 14.44
N TYR A 15 -13.72 3.28 14.23
CA TYR A 15 -14.25 4.04 13.10
C TYR A 15 -13.93 3.35 11.77
N ILE A 16 -12.67 3.07 11.50
CA ILE A 16 -12.22 2.46 10.23
C ILE A 16 -12.86 1.08 10.01
N ARG A 17 -12.91 0.22 11.04
CA ARG A 17 -13.52 -1.10 10.94
C ARG A 17 -15.01 -1.00 10.62
N VAL A 18 -15.73 -0.14 11.33
CA VAL A 18 -17.18 -0.01 11.17
C VAL A 18 -17.53 0.58 9.81
N ILE A 19 -16.85 1.62 9.35
CA ILE A 19 -17.17 2.19 8.03
C ILE A 19 -16.78 1.25 6.89
N THR A 20 -15.67 0.50 7.03
CA THR A 20 -15.27 -0.53 6.08
C THR A 20 -16.33 -1.63 5.99
N ASP A 21 -16.78 -2.15 7.13
CA ASP A 21 -17.84 -3.16 7.18
C ASP A 21 -19.14 -2.65 6.53
N ARG A 22 -19.60 -1.46 6.91
CA ARG A 22 -20.82 -0.87 6.36
C ARG A 22 -20.79 -0.71 4.85
N ILE A 23 -19.73 -0.11 4.34
CA ILE A 23 -19.62 0.23 2.92
C ILE A 23 -19.44 -1.03 2.08
N TRP A 24 -18.45 -1.88 2.42
CA TRP A 24 -18.04 -2.96 1.54
C TRP A 24 -18.66 -4.31 1.89
N GLU A 25 -18.72 -4.71 3.15
CA GLU A 25 -19.36 -5.97 3.56
C GLU A 25 -20.90 -5.82 3.53
N GLY A 26 -21.41 -4.73 4.06
CA GLY A 26 -22.84 -4.39 4.06
C GLY A 26 -23.38 -3.88 2.72
N ARG A 27 -22.50 -3.71 1.71
CA ARG A 27 -22.87 -3.19 0.35
C ARG A 27 -23.58 -1.84 0.35
N ARG A 28 -23.33 -1.01 1.37
CA ARG A 28 -23.89 0.34 1.47
C ARG A 28 -22.98 1.35 0.79
N ILE A 29 -22.79 1.20 -0.52
CA ILE A 29 -21.80 1.97 -1.30
C ILE A 29 -22.09 3.48 -1.23
N ASP A 30 -23.35 3.90 -1.13
CA ASP A 30 -23.74 5.31 -1.00
C ASP A 30 -23.23 5.95 0.32
N ASP A 31 -22.92 5.15 1.35
CA ASP A 31 -22.33 5.66 2.60
C ASP A 31 -20.91 6.24 2.38
N ILE A 32 -20.27 5.98 1.23
CA ILE A 32 -19.02 6.66 0.83
C ILE A 32 -19.24 8.19 0.84
N ASN A 33 -20.38 8.70 0.43
CA ASN A 33 -20.71 10.14 0.50
C ASN A 33 -20.73 10.67 1.94
N ARG A 34 -21.04 9.81 2.92
CA ARG A 34 -21.03 10.18 4.35
C ARG A 34 -19.60 10.21 4.90
N TYR A 35 -18.76 9.25 4.52
CA TYR A 35 -17.47 9.01 5.15
C TYR A 35 -16.25 9.49 4.35
N TYR A 36 -16.42 9.92 3.10
CA TYR A 36 -15.39 10.57 2.31
C TYR A 36 -15.73 12.05 2.07
N SER A 37 -14.72 12.91 2.02
CA SER A 37 -14.93 14.30 1.64
C SER A 37 -15.17 14.40 0.13
N SER A 38 -15.86 15.47 -0.28
CA SER A 38 -16.16 15.71 -1.69
C SER A 38 -14.92 15.97 -2.55
N ASP A 39 -13.81 16.31 -1.93
CA ASP A 39 -12.50 16.60 -2.51
C ASP A 39 -11.42 15.59 -2.09
N CYS A 40 -11.80 14.48 -1.46
CA CYS A 40 -10.86 13.44 -1.05
C CYS A 40 -10.03 12.97 -2.24
N ALA A 41 -8.72 13.16 -2.17
CA ALA A 41 -7.81 12.58 -3.13
C ALA A 41 -7.45 11.14 -2.70
N VAL A 42 -7.62 10.19 -3.63
CA VAL A 42 -7.14 8.81 -3.47
C VAL A 42 -5.95 8.62 -4.42
N GLU A 43 -4.78 8.54 -3.84
CA GLU A 43 -3.52 8.28 -4.54
C GLU A 43 -3.23 6.79 -4.59
N THR A 44 -3.03 6.27 -5.78
CA THR A 44 -2.49 4.92 -6.01
C THR A 44 -1.16 5.02 -6.76
N PRO A 45 -0.34 3.98 -6.80
CA PRO A 45 0.89 3.99 -7.61
C PRO A 45 0.69 4.26 -9.09
N SER A 46 -0.53 4.05 -9.63
CA SER A 46 -0.83 4.22 -11.05
C SER A 46 -1.76 5.38 -11.38
N SER A 47 -2.43 5.97 -10.40
CA SER A 47 -3.43 7.00 -10.67
C SER A 47 -3.77 7.83 -9.44
N VAL A 48 -4.42 8.96 -9.68
CA VAL A 48 -5.09 9.75 -8.66
C VAL A 48 -6.53 9.96 -9.05
N SER A 49 -7.44 9.72 -8.13
CA SER A 49 -8.86 10.06 -8.26
C SER A 49 -9.27 11.05 -7.17
N VAL A 50 -10.26 11.90 -7.45
CA VAL A 50 -10.69 12.95 -6.53
C VAL A 50 -12.19 12.89 -6.30
N GLY A 51 -12.58 12.96 -5.04
CA GLY A 51 -13.95 13.05 -4.57
C GLY A 51 -14.66 11.73 -4.33
N ALA A 52 -15.66 11.78 -3.47
CA ALA A 52 -16.45 10.59 -3.07
C ALA A 52 -17.05 9.85 -4.27
N LYS A 53 -17.47 10.58 -5.33
CA LYS A 53 -17.99 9.97 -6.54
C LYS A 53 -16.97 9.06 -7.22
N ALA A 54 -15.71 9.47 -7.33
CA ALA A 54 -14.67 8.66 -7.93
C ALA A 54 -14.39 7.39 -7.11
N VAL A 55 -14.47 7.48 -5.77
CA VAL A 55 -14.36 6.31 -4.88
C VAL A 55 -15.53 5.35 -5.10
N ILE A 56 -16.77 5.85 -5.24
CA ILE A 56 -17.95 5.05 -5.56
C ILE A 56 -17.77 4.32 -6.89
N ASP A 57 -17.42 5.06 -7.95
CA ASP A 57 -17.24 4.49 -9.29
C ASP A 57 -16.17 3.39 -9.29
N GLY A 58 -15.03 3.63 -8.64
CA GLY A 58 -13.95 2.64 -8.49
C GLY A 58 -14.36 1.42 -7.66
N THR A 59 -15.18 1.62 -6.63
CA THR A 59 -15.72 0.53 -5.82
C THR A 59 -16.67 -0.34 -6.65
N ILE A 60 -17.59 0.27 -7.39
CA ILE A 60 -18.54 -0.44 -8.27
C ILE A 60 -17.75 -1.22 -9.34
N ALA A 61 -16.76 -0.60 -9.98
CA ALA A 61 -15.92 -1.27 -10.97
C ALA A 61 -15.20 -2.50 -10.40
N THR A 62 -14.70 -2.39 -9.17
CA THR A 62 -14.06 -3.53 -8.47
C THR A 62 -15.08 -4.62 -8.15
N LEU A 63 -16.27 -4.27 -7.66
CA LEU A 63 -17.34 -5.24 -7.34
C LEU A 63 -17.92 -5.90 -8.60
N ASN A 64 -17.91 -5.23 -9.74
CA ASN A 64 -18.31 -5.85 -11.00
C ASN A 64 -17.34 -6.98 -11.40
N ALA A 65 -16.05 -6.81 -11.17
CA ALA A 65 -15.05 -7.85 -11.43
C ALA A 65 -15.03 -8.94 -10.35
N PHE A 66 -15.26 -8.54 -9.08
CA PHE A 66 -15.17 -9.39 -7.89
C PHE A 66 -16.39 -9.19 -6.98
N PRO A 67 -17.57 -9.73 -7.36
CA PRO A 67 -18.85 -9.43 -6.67
C PRO A 67 -18.91 -9.92 -5.22
N ASP A 68 -18.14 -10.95 -4.88
CA ASP A 68 -18.04 -11.54 -3.55
C ASP A 68 -16.84 -11.02 -2.73
N ARG A 69 -16.12 -9.99 -3.23
CA ARG A 69 -14.95 -9.45 -2.55
C ARG A 69 -15.27 -9.05 -1.12
N ARG A 70 -14.41 -9.47 -0.20
CA ARG A 70 -14.43 -9.09 1.21
C ARG A 70 -13.20 -8.25 1.56
N LEU A 71 -13.34 -7.38 2.56
CA LEU A 71 -12.26 -6.55 3.11
C LEU A 71 -12.02 -6.94 4.57
N LEU A 72 -11.23 -7.99 4.77
CA LEU A 72 -10.91 -8.48 6.10
C LEU A 72 -9.76 -7.67 6.69
N ALA A 73 -10.02 -6.91 7.75
CA ALA A 73 -9.02 -6.12 8.44
C ALA A 73 -8.02 -7.05 9.16
N GLU A 74 -6.77 -7.13 8.66
CA GLU A 74 -5.68 -7.83 9.35
C GLU A 74 -5.13 -6.97 10.47
N ASP A 75 -4.94 -5.66 10.23
CA ASP A 75 -4.41 -4.71 11.21
C ASP A 75 -4.76 -3.27 10.86
N ILE A 76 -4.84 -2.40 11.90
CA ILE A 76 -4.99 -0.95 11.74
C ILE A 76 -4.01 -0.28 12.71
N ILE A 77 -3.05 0.46 12.15
CA ILE A 77 -2.06 1.22 12.91
C ILE A 77 -2.47 2.70 12.84
N ILE A 78 -2.59 3.33 13.98
CA ILE A 78 -3.18 4.67 14.08
C ILE A 78 -2.18 5.69 14.59
N SER A 79 -2.35 6.93 14.14
CA SER A 79 -1.58 8.09 14.60
C SER A 79 -2.39 9.37 14.51
N GLY A 80 -1.82 10.46 14.99
CA GLY A 80 -2.47 11.76 14.97
C GLY A 80 -3.32 12.06 16.18
N SER A 81 -4.02 13.18 16.14
CA SER A 81 -4.85 13.68 17.24
C SER A 81 -6.00 14.56 16.74
N SER A 82 -6.90 14.90 17.65
CA SER A 82 -8.01 15.81 17.38
C SER A 82 -7.60 17.27 17.13
N GLU A 83 -6.36 17.65 17.41
CA GLU A 83 -5.85 19.01 17.16
C GLU A 83 -5.33 19.20 15.74
N GLY A 84 -5.14 18.11 15.03
CA GLY A 84 -4.75 18.07 13.62
C GLY A 84 -5.63 17.11 12.85
N ALA A 85 -5.03 16.11 12.25
CA ALA A 85 -5.72 15.01 11.59
C ALA A 85 -5.30 13.70 12.24
N TYR A 86 -6.20 12.72 12.20
CA TYR A 86 -5.84 11.33 12.45
C TYR A 86 -5.37 10.67 11.16
N LEU A 87 -4.49 9.69 11.27
CA LEU A 87 -4.16 8.78 10.18
C LEU A 87 -4.34 7.34 10.63
N SER A 88 -5.02 6.55 9.80
CA SER A 88 -5.06 5.11 9.93
C SER A 88 -4.30 4.46 8.79
N SER A 89 -3.39 3.53 9.09
CA SER A 89 -2.79 2.64 8.10
C SER A 89 -3.46 1.28 8.25
N HIS A 90 -4.33 0.94 7.29
CA HIS A 90 -5.22 -0.22 7.35
C HIS A 90 -4.75 -1.31 6.39
N ARG A 91 -4.23 -2.42 6.94
CA ARG A 91 -3.88 -3.61 6.17
C ARG A 91 -5.08 -4.53 6.04
N ILE A 92 -5.45 -4.80 4.80
CA ILE A 92 -6.65 -5.53 4.40
C ILE A 92 -6.25 -6.78 3.63
N PHE A 93 -6.84 -7.92 3.98
CA PHE A 93 -6.80 -9.16 3.20
C PHE A 93 -8.13 -9.36 2.49
N SER A 94 -8.10 -9.55 1.17
CA SER A 94 -9.31 -9.68 0.36
C SER A 94 -9.38 -11.04 -0.34
N PRO A 95 -10.17 -11.99 0.17
CA PRO A 95 -10.64 -13.13 -0.62
C PRO A 95 -11.72 -12.65 -1.61
N MET A 96 -11.69 -13.14 -2.85
CA MET A 96 -12.62 -12.75 -3.91
C MET A 96 -12.58 -13.72 -5.09
N THR A 97 -13.70 -13.81 -5.85
CA THR A 97 -13.77 -14.59 -7.08
C THR A 97 -13.76 -13.66 -8.29
N HIS A 98 -12.86 -13.91 -9.25
CA HIS A 98 -12.85 -13.18 -10.52
C HIS A 98 -14.00 -13.67 -11.42
N ALA A 99 -15.21 -13.17 -11.15
CA ALA A 99 -16.47 -13.60 -11.76
C ALA A 99 -17.02 -12.65 -12.82
N GLY A 100 -16.55 -11.39 -12.87
CA GLY A 100 -17.00 -10.37 -13.81
C GLY A 100 -15.89 -9.84 -14.71
N ALA A 101 -16.26 -9.36 -15.88
CA ALA A 101 -15.35 -8.67 -16.78
C ALA A 101 -14.99 -7.26 -16.23
N GLY A 102 -13.82 -6.76 -16.60
CA GLY A 102 -13.35 -5.44 -16.19
C GLY A 102 -11.89 -5.22 -16.58
N VAL A 103 -11.23 -4.37 -15.80
CA VAL A 103 -9.80 -4.03 -16.03
C VAL A 103 -8.87 -5.24 -15.95
N PHE A 104 -9.30 -6.32 -15.31
CA PHE A 104 -8.57 -7.59 -15.23
C PHE A 104 -8.84 -8.53 -16.43
N GLY A 105 -9.73 -8.16 -17.33
CA GLY A 105 -10.08 -8.92 -18.53
C GLY A 105 -11.27 -9.83 -18.37
N THR A 106 -11.28 -10.95 -19.12
CA THR A 106 -12.34 -11.96 -19.07
C THR A 106 -12.34 -12.71 -17.75
N PRO A 107 -13.51 -13.00 -17.16
CA PRO A 107 -13.61 -13.74 -15.91
C PRO A 107 -12.86 -15.08 -15.96
N SER A 108 -12.01 -15.32 -15.01
CA SER A 108 -11.29 -16.61 -14.87
C SER A 108 -12.02 -17.61 -13.98
N HIS A 109 -13.04 -17.16 -13.23
CA HIS A 109 -13.79 -17.90 -12.22
C HIS A 109 -12.92 -18.50 -11.10
N ARG A 110 -11.69 -18.00 -10.94
CA ARG A 110 -10.78 -18.43 -9.88
C ARG A 110 -11.04 -17.64 -8.61
N ILE A 111 -10.94 -18.33 -7.48
CA ILE A 111 -10.85 -17.70 -6.16
C ILE A 111 -9.43 -17.19 -6.00
N ILE A 112 -9.29 -15.95 -5.64
CA ILE A 112 -8.01 -15.26 -5.50
C ILE A 112 -7.94 -14.50 -4.18
N TYR A 113 -6.73 -14.16 -3.77
CA TYR A 113 -6.44 -13.46 -2.54
C TYR A 113 -5.47 -12.33 -2.83
N ALA A 114 -5.77 -11.12 -2.35
CA ALA A 114 -4.87 -9.98 -2.47
C ALA A 114 -4.86 -9.14 -1.21
N ARG A 115 -3.71 -8.53 -0.90
CA ARG A 115 -3.61 -7.52 0.16
C ARG A 115 -3.71 -6.11 -0.40
N THR A 116 -4.19 -5.24 0.45
CA THR A 116 -4.22 -3.80 0.23
C THR A 116 -3.80 -3.14 1.53
N ILE A 117 -3.01 -2.07 1.46
CA ILE A 117 -2.82 -1.16 2.60
C ILE A 117 -3.32 0.21 2.17
N ALA A 118 -4.17 0.80 3.00
CA ALA A 118 -4.74 2.12 2.84
C ALA A 118 -4.32 3.02 3.99
N ASP A 119 -3.59 4.08 3.71
CA ASP A 119 -3.31 5.16 4.65
C ASP A 119 -4.36 6.24 4.48
N CYS A 120 -5.25 6.40 5.46
CA CYS A 120 -6.37 7.33 5.39
C CYS A 120 -6.20 8.47 6.39
N VAL A 121 -6.20 9.71 5.90
CA VAL A 121 -6.28 10.91 6.72
C VAL A 121 -7.74 11.16 7.08
N CYS A 122 -8.04 11.20 8.38
CA CYS A 122 -9.39 11.27 8.91
C CYS A 122 -9.60 12.53 9.74
N ILE A 123 -10.60 13.34 9.38
CA ILE A 123 -10.98 14.57 10.05
C ILE A 123 -12.51 14.65 10.09
N ASN A 124 -13.07 14.98 11.24
CA ASN A 124 -14.50 15.24 11.39
C ASN A 124 -15.39 14.19 10.72
N ASN A 125 -15.17 12.94 11.07
CA ASN A 125 -15.93 11.78 10.57
C ASN A 125 -15.76 11.49 9.07
N LYS A 126 -14.73 12.05 8.41
CA LYS A 126 -14.50 11.87 6.99
C LYS A 126 -13.04 11.48 6.70
N ILE A 127 -12.88 10.62 5.72
CA ILE A 127 -11.62 10.40 5.02
C ILE A 127 -11.44 11.57 4.05
N VAL A 128 -10.35 12.30 4.17
CA VAL A 128 -10.09 13.52 3.42
C VAL A 128 -8.91 13.36 2.44
N HIS A 129 -8.11 12.33 2.63
CA HIS A 129 -7.04 11.91 1.73
C HIS A 129 -6.73 10.44 1.97
N GLU A 130 -6.37 9.70 0.93
CA GLU A 130 -6.03 8.29 1.01
C GLU A 130 -4.84 7.96 0.11
N TRP A 131 -3.85 7.23 0.63
CA TRP A 131 -2.84 6.52 -0.16
C TRP A 131 -3.19 5.04 -0.15
N LEU A 132 -3.38 4.47 -1.32
CA LEU A 132 -3.86 3.11 -1.49
C LEU A 132 -2.90 2.29 -2.33
N VAL A 133 -2.25 1.32 -1.72
CA VAL A 133 -1.40 0.34 -2.43
C VAL A 133 -2.07 -1.02 -2.37
N ARG A 134 -2.37 -1.58 -3.54
CA ARG A 134 -2.94 -2.93 -3.70
C ARG A 134 -1.96 -3.83 -4.41
N ASP A 135 -1.88 -5.08 -3.99
CA ASP A 135 -1.09 -6.11 -4.67
C ASP A 135 -1.76 -6.55 -5.98
N GLN A 136 -1.63 -5.71 -7.01
CA GLN A 136 -2.19 -5.99 -8.35
C GLN A 136 -1.49 -7.19 -9.01
N ALA A 137 -0.20 -7.41 -8.73
CA ALA A 137 0.54 -8.54 -9.25
C ALA A 137 0.01 -9.87 -8.70
N ALA A 138 -0.37 -9.93 -7.41
CA ALA A 138 -1.01 -11.12 -6.84
C ALA A 138 -2.34 -11.44 -7.54
N ILE A 139 -3.14 -10.42 -7.87
CA ILE A 139 -4.37 -10.60 -8.65
C ILE A 139 -4.04 -11.15 -10.03
N ALA A 140 -3.12 -10.49 -10.77
CA ALA A 140 -2.76 -10.87 -12.13
C ALA A 140 -2.31 -12.34 -12.22
N ARG A 141 -1.40 -12.75 -11.35
CA ARG A 141 -0.85 -14.13 -11.34
C ARG A 141 -1.91 -15.18 -11.04
N GLN A 142 -2.78 -14.93 -10.08
CA GLN A 142 -3.82 -15.89 -9.67
C GLN A 142 -4.94 -16.03 -10.72
N ILE A 143 -5.25 -14.99 -11.48
CA ILE A 143 -6.22 -15.09 -12.60
C ILE A 143 -5.63 -15.75 -13.85
N GLY A 144 -4.31 -16.03 -13.88
CA GLY A 144 -3.62 -16.72 -14.99
C GLY A 144 -2.95 -15.79 -15.98
N SER A 145 -2.59 -14.56 -15.56
CA SER A 145 -1.77 -13.59 -16.28
C SER A 145 -0.48 -13.31 -15.47
N ASN A 146 0.18 -12.22 -15.75
CA ASN A 146 1.28 -11.70 -14.97
C ASN A 146 1.22 -10.17 -14.91
N GLU A 147 2.03 -9.58 -14.04
CA GLU A 147 2.08 -8.14 -13.81
C GLU A 147 2.44 -7.32 -15.06
N LYS A 148 3.33 -7.85 -15.90
CA LYS A 148 3.76 -7.18 -17.14
C LYS A 148 2.68 -7.18 -18.20
N GLU A 149 1.98 -8.30 -18.40
CA GLU A 149 0.85 -8.40 -19.33
C GLU A 149 -0.32 -7.53 -18.90
N LEU A 150 -0.62 -7.50 -17.59
CA LEU A 150 -1.66 -6.65 -17.06
C LEU A 150 -1.29 -5.16 -17.20
N ALA A 151 -0.05 -4.80 -16.94
CA ALA A 151 0.47 -3.45 -17.13
C ALA A 151 0.34 -2.99 -18.59
N GLN A 152 0.67 -3.85 -19.57
CA GLN A 152 0.51 -3.53 -20.98
C GLN A 152 -0.96 -3.26 -21.33
N LYS A 153 -1.89 -4.11 -20.88
CA LYS A 153 -3.33 -3.90 -21.08
C LYS A 153 -3.82 -2.57 -20.51
N TRP A 154 -3.41 -2.23 -19.30
CA TRP A 154 -3.82 -0.98 -18.66
C TRP A 154 -3.20 0.23 -19.34
N LEU A 155 -1.96 0.12 -19.78
CA LEU A 155 -1.28 1.17 -20.53
C LEU A 155 -1.98 1.44 -21.87
N ASP A 156 -2.31 0.39 -22.63
CA ASP A 156 -3.03 0.50 -23.89
C ASP A 156 -4.42 1.15 -23.69
N ALA A 157 -5.15 0.75 -22.64
CA ALA A 157 -6.45 1.32 -22.30
C ALA A 157 -6.36 2.79 -21.85
N SER A 158 -5.21 3.23 -21.32
CA SER A 158 -4.96 4.63 -20.91
C SER A 158 -4.36 5.51 -22.01
N GLY A 159 -4.31 5.04 -23.23
CA GLY A 159 -3.76 5.77 -24.39
C GLY A 159 -2.26 5.58 -24.61
N GLY A 160 -1.67 4.55 -24.05
CA GLY A 160 -0.29 4.14 -24.30
C GLY A 160 0.77 4.86 -23.49
N TYR A 161 0.40 5.79 -22.63
CA TYR A 161 1.35 6.56 -21.82
C TYR A 161 1.01 6.50 -20.33
N PHE A 162 2.00 6.20 -19.51
CA PHE A 162 1.87 6.31 -18.05
C PHE A 162 1.98 7.78 -17.63
N LYS A 163 1.02 8.23 -16.84
CA LYS A 163 1.04 9.53 -16.17
C LYS A 163 0.91 9.30 -14.67
N ALA A 164 2.02 9.40 -13.95
CA ALA A 164 1.95 9.56 -12.52
C ALA A 164 1.40 10.97 -12.24
N ALA A 165 0.17 11.04 -11.74
CA ALA A 165 -0.36 12.29 -11.21
C ALA A 165 -0.39 12.16 -9.69
N MET A 166 0.24 13.09 -9.00
CA MET A 166 0.31 13.07 -7.55
C MET A 166 -0.25 14.39 -7.03
N PRO A 167 -1.40 14.37 -6.36
CA PRO A 167 -1.88 15.56 -5.66
C PRO A 167 -0.91 15.90 -4.52
N ALA A 168 -0.80 17.17 -4.19
CA ALA A 168 -0.16 17.58 -2.95
C ALA A 168 -0.94 17.01 -1.76
N ALA A 169 -0.23 16.59 -0.72
CA ALA A 169 -0.86 16.23 0.54
C ALA A 169 -1.73 17.41 1.06
N PRO A 170 -2.86 17.12 1.70
CA PRO A 170 -3.72 18.17 2.24
C PRO A 170 -2.94 19.11 3.16
N SER A 171 -3.18 20.42 3.06
CA SER A 171 -2.46 21.42 3.85
C SER A 171 -2.69 21.30 5.37
N TYR A 172 -3.78 20.65 5.77
CA TYR A 172 -4.11 20.37 7.17
C TYR A 172 -3.53 19.06 7.70
N TYR A 173 -2.85 18.25 6.85
CA TYR A 173 -2.20 17.03 7.26
C TYR A 173 -0.71 17.25 7.47
N VAL A 174 -0.25 16.95 8.66
CA VAL A 174 1.18 16.90 8.98
C VAL A 174 1.60 15.43 9.04
N SER A 175 2.48 15.06 8.13
CA SER A 175 3.08 13.72 8.13
C SER A 175 3.86 13.49 9.43
N GLN A 176 3.62 12.36 10.09
CA GLN A 176 4.30 12.01 11.30
C GLN A 176 5.45 11.05 10.97
N ILE A 177 6.65 11.41 11.36
CA ILE A 177 7.85 10.59 11.28
C ILE A 177 8.43 10.52 12.69
N GLU A 178 8.22 9.41 13.35
CA GLU A 178 8.79 9.20 14.68
C GLU A 178 10.31 9.16 14.61
N GLN A 179 10.95 9.93 15.52
CA GLN A 179 12.41 10.11 15.55
C GLN A 179 13.11 9.12 16.49
N LYS A 180 12.36 8.27 17.16
CA LYS A 180 12.85 7.29 18.14
C LYS A 180 12.00 6.01 18.11
N GLY A 181 12.51 4.94 18.73
CA GLY A 181 11.79 3.68 18.86
C GLY A 181 11.77 2.86 17.57
N HIS A 182 10.85 1.91 17.49
CA HIS A 182 10.78 0.92 16.41
C HIS A 182 10.44 1.53 15.04
N ALA A 183 9.61 2.58 15.02
CA ALA A 183 9.27 3.26 13.76
C ALA A 183 10.49 3.97 13.15
N ALA A 184 11.26 4.70 13.95
CA ALA A 184 12.51 5.31 13.51
C ALA A 184 13.53 4.25 13.05
N LYS A 185 13.69 3.18 13.86
CA LYS A 185 14.60 2.07 13.51
C LYS A 185 14.25 1.43 12.17
N TYR A 186 12.96 1.25 11.88
CA TYR A 186 12.52 0.70 10.60
C TYR A 186 12.68 1.70 9.44
N ALA A 187 12.40 2.98 9.68
CA ALA A 187 12.62 4.04 8.69
C ALA A 187 14.11 4.16 8.30
N ASP A 188 15.02 4.11 9.28
CA ASP A 188 16.47 4.11 9.06
C ASP A 188 16.93 2.86 8.30
N PHE A 189 16.34 1.70 8.59
CA PHE A 189 16.61 0.47 7.87
C PHE A 189 16.20 0.59 6.39
N LEU A 190 15.01 1.13 6.09
CA LEU A 190 14.60 1.36 4.70
C LEU A 190 15.52 2.35 3.98
N ASP A 191 15.96 3.42 4.64
CA ASP A 191 16.92 4.35 4.06
C ASP A 191 18.24 3.65 3.71
N GLN A 192 18.73 2.77 4.58
CA GLN A 192 19.93 1.97 4.31
C GLN A 192 19.71 0.99 3.15
N ILE A 193 18.52 0.34 3.04
CA ILE A 193 18.18 -0.55 1.92
C ILE A 193 18.41 0.15 0.58
N PHE A 194 17.91 1.38 0.45
CA PHE A 194 17.97 2.09 -0.81
C PHE A 194 19.29 2.83 -1.05
N ARG A 195 20.00 3.29 0.01
CA ARG A 195 21.19 4.12 -0.15
C ARG A 195 22.51 3.40 0.09
N SER A 196 22.50 2.35 0.89
CA SER A 196 23.75 1.72 1.35
C SER A 196 23.59 0.24 1.71
N PHE A 197 22.96 -0.52 0.83
CA PHE A 197 22.58 -1.92 1.04
C PHE A 197 23.72 -2.80 1.61
N GLN A 198 24.96 -2.62 1.15
CA GLN A 198 26.10 -3.42 1.60
C GLN A 198 26.47 -3.21 3.08
N LYS A 199 25.95 -2.19 3.73
CA LYS A 199 26.22 -1.88 5.15
C LYS A 199 25.21 -2.52 6.10
N ILE A 200 24.18 -3.19 5.58
CA ILE A 200 23.11 -3.75 6.40
C ILE A 200 23.57 -5.02 7.09
N ASN A 201 23.32 -5.08 8.40
CA ASN A 201 23.46 -6.30 9.19
C ASN A 201 22.07 -6.87 9.51
N ALA A 202 21.61 -7.80 8.67
CA ALA A 202 20.30 -8.42 8.81
C ALA A 202 20.13 -9.18 10.14
N ASP A 203 21.21 -9.78 10.67
CA ASP A 203 21.17 -10.56 11.93
C ASP A 203 20.81 -9.72 13.14
N HIS A 204 21.13 -8.43 13.12
CA HIS A 204 20.79 -7.51 14.20
C HIS A 204 19.39 -6.89 14.03
N PHE A 205 18.85 -6.94 12.83
CA PHE A 205 17.57 -6.28 12.52
C PHE A 205 16.40 -7.24 12.50
N TYR A 206 16.56 -8.38 11.83
CA TYR A 206 15.52 -9.40 11.70
C TYR A 206 15.68 -10.53 12.71
N ALA A 207 14.56 -11.10 13.16
CA ALA A 207 14.57 -12.40 13.81
C ALA A 207 15.01 -13.48 12.80
N GLN A 208 15.64 -14.55 13.28
CA GLN A 208 16.11 -15.63 12.41
C GLN A 208 14.99 -16.27 11.58
N GLN A 209 13.81 -16.40 12.17
CA GLN A 209 12.62 -17.01 11.56
C GLN A 209 11.58 -15.96 11.14
N ILE A 210 12.04 -14.79 10.70
CA ILE A 210 11.15 -13.75 10.19
C ILE A 210 10.28 -14.30 9.04
N ILE A 211 9.01 -13.90 9.01
CA ILE A 211 8.08 -14.20 7.92
C ILE A 211 7.66 -12.88 7.29
N SER A 212 7.81 -12.79 5.97
CA SER A 212 7.39 -11.62 5.21
C SER A 212 6.38 -12.00 4.12
N ALA A 213 5.32 -11.21 4.00
CA ALA A 213 4.46 -11.22 2.83
C ALA A 213 4.98 -10.18 1.83
N LEU A 214 5.30 -10.62 0.64
CA LEU A 214 5.91 -9.83 -0.42
C LEU A 214 4.91 -9.55 -1.55
N PRO A 215 5.16 -8.50 -2.38
CA PRO A 215 4.35 -8.21 -3.55
C PRO A 215 4.29 -9.38 -4.54
N GLY A 216 3.15 -9.51 -5.21
CA GLY A 216 2.87 -10.62 -6.13
C GLY A 216 2.30 -11.86 -5.44
N GLY A 217 1.83 -11.71 -4.19
CA GLY A 217 1.34 -12.82 -3.36
C GLY A 217 2.45 -13.77 -2.91
N GLU A 218 3.70 -13.34 -2.99
CA GLU A 218 4.87 -14.09 -2.57
C GLU A 218 5.04 -14.02 -1.04
N SER A 219 5.84 -14.92 -0.51
CA SER A 219 6.27 -14.89 0.89
C SER A 219 7.74 -15.25 1.00
N ALA A 220 8.40 -14.73 2.02
CA ALA A 220 9.76 -15.05 2.37
C ALA A 220 9.83 -15.53 3.82
N VAL A 221 10.66 -16.52 4.06
CA VAL A 221 10.95 -17.05 5.40
C VAL A 221 12.45 -16.98 5.64
N GLY A 222 12.80 -16.36 6.77
CA GLY A 222 14.19 -16.14 7.16
C GLY A 222 14.84 -14.95 6.46
N GLN A 223 15.91 -14.48 7.07
CA GLN A 223 16.61 -13.24 6.72
C GLN A 223 17.12 -13.22 5.27
N ASN A 224 17.65 -14.34 4.78
CA ASN A 224 18.24 -14.41 3.45
C ASN A 224 17.23 -14.11 2.33
N GLN A 225 16.03 -14.68 2.40
CA GLN A 225 15.01 -14.46 1.36
C GLN A 225 14.50 -13.02 1.36
N ILE A 226 14.32 -12.42 2.53
CA ILE A 226 13.90 -11.02 2.64
C ILE A 226 14.99 -10.09 2.11
N MET A 227 16.26 -10.33 2.46
CA MET A 227 17.36 -9.52 1.94
C MET A 227 17.52 -9.67 0.42
N GLN A 228 17.27 -10.86 -0.14
CA GLN A 228 17.23 -11.05 -1.59
C GLN A 228 16.13 -10.24 -2.27
N PHE A 229 14.93 -10.19 -1.66
CA PHE A 229 13.85 -9.33 -2.16
C PHE A 229 14.31 -7.87 -2.19
N TRP A 230 14.80 -7.33 -1.07
CA TRP A 230 15.27 -5.96 -0.98
C TRP A 230 16.41 -5.65 -1.95
N GLN A 231 17.37 -6.56 -2.06
CA GLN A 231 18.48 -6.42 -3.01
C GLN A 231 18.00 -6.37 -4.45
N SER A 232 17.03 -7.21 -4.82
CA SER A 232 16.49 -7.24 -6.17
C SER A 232 15.67 -6.00 -6.51
N LEU A 233 14.95 -5.44 -5.52
CA LEU A 233 14.15 -4.22 -5.69
C LEU A 233 15.04 -2.98 -5.73
N ALA A 234 15.77 -2.70 -4.65
CA ALA A 234 16.60 -1.50 -4.53
C ALA A 234 17.76 -1.54 -5.54
N GLY A 235 18.36 -2.73 -5.77
CA GLY A 235 19.44 -2.92 -6.71
C GLY A 235 19.05 -2.75 -8.17
N SER A 236 17.77 -2.69 -8.53
CA SER A 236 17.33 -2.38 -9.89
C SER A 236 17.34 -0.87 -10.21
N LEU A 237 17.45 -0.02 -9.18
CA LEU A 237 17.36 1.42 -9.28
C LEU A 237 18.73 2.10 -9.23
N GLU A 238 18.99 2.99 -10.18
CA GLU A 238 19.91 4.10 -9.99
C GLU A 238 19.14 5.19 -9.24
N LEU A 239 19.31 5.19 -7.91
CA LEU A 239 18.48 5.95 -6.99
C LEU A 239 18.71 7.46 -7.14
N SER A 240 17.66 8.24 -7.38
CA SER A 240 17.67 9.71 -7.35
C SER A 240 17.25 10.25 -5.98
N SER A 241 16.22 9.64 -5.37
CA SER A 241 15.78 10.02 -4.02
C SER A 241 15.07 8.85 -3.34
N PHE A 242 15.20 8.81 -2.01
CA PHE A 242 14.38 7.98 -1.14
C PHE A 242 13.84 8.84 0.00
N GLN A 243 12.58 8.68 0.32
CA GLN A 243 11.92 9.43 1.38
C GLN A 243 10.93 8.55 2.14
N VAL A 244 11.05 8.53 3.45
CA VAL A 244 9.97 8.08 4.34
C VAL A 244 8.98 9.23 4.45
N GLU A 245 7.73 8.99 4.08
CA GLU A 245 6.66 9.99 4.11
C GLU A 245 5.85 9.94 5.40
N HIS A 246 5.79 8.78 6.05
CA HIS A 246 5.09 8.56 7.31
C HIS A 246 5.69 7.36 8.02
N SER A 247 5.91 7.44 9.34
CA SER A 247 6.33 6.28 10.15
C SER A 247 5.84 6.42 11.58
N VAL A 248 5.10 5.42 12.06
CA VAL A 248 4.54 5.40 13.42
C VAL A 248 4.56 3.99 14.00
N ALA A 249 4.63 3.90 15.31
CA ALA A 249 4.55 2.65 16.05
C ALA A 249 3.35 2.64 16.99
N ASN A 250 2.67 1.51 17.08
CA ASN A 250 1.66 1.26 18.10
C ASN A 250 2.11 0.12 19.01
N GLU A 251 2.44 0.47 20.22
CA GLU A 251 2.68 -0.51 21.29
C GLU A 251 1.36 -1.17 21.70
N ARG A 252 1.39 -2.47 21.93
CA ARG A 252 0.21 -3.28 22.25
C ARG A 252 0.51 -4.22 23.38
N GLU A 253 -0.30 -4.20 24.40
CA GLU A 253 -0.14 -5.09 25.55
C GLU A 253 -0.22 -6.56 25.13
N GLY A 254 0.80 -7.34 25.51
CA GLY A 254 0.88 -8.78 25.22
C GLY A 254 1.04 -9.15 23.72
N ARG A 255 1.34 -8.18 22.84
CA ARG A 255 1.52 -8.38 21.39
C ARG A 255 2.77 -7.65 20.89
N PRO A 256 3.36 -8.09 19.76
CA PRO A 256 4.44 -7.34 19.12
C PRO A 256 4.05 -5.88 18.84
N THR A 257 5.02 -4.96 18.94
CA THR A 257 4.83 -3.57 18.52
C THR A 257 4.60 -3.53 17.01
N ALA A 258 3.49 -2.94 16.58
CA ALA A 258 3.20 -2.79 15.17
C ALA A 258 3.69 -1.44 14.67
N VAL A 259 4.34 -1.44 13.50
CA VAL A 259 4.86 -0.24 12.84
C VAL A 259 4.29 -0.15 11.43
N ALA A 260 3.84 1.04 11.04
CA ALA A 260 3.47 1.38 9.68
C ALA A 260 4.42 2.42 9.11
N VAL A 261 4.90 2.18 7.89
CA VAL A 261 5.78 3.11 7.18
C VAL A 261 5.29 3.27 5.74
N ARG A 262 5.00 4.52 5.33
CA ARG A 262 4.82 4.88 3.92
C ARG A 262 6.10 5.54 3.41
N TRP A 263 6.55 5.10 2.25
CA TRP A 263 7.81 5.54 1.67
C TRP A 263 7.73 5.68 0.15
N ARG A 264 8.64 6.46 -0.39
CA ARG A 264 8.75 6.67 -1.83
C ARG A 264 10.21 6.61 -2.28
N ALA A 265 10.43 5.85 -3.36
CA ALA A 265 11.72 5.78 -4.04
C ALA A 265 11.58 6.31 -5.46
N LYS A 266 12.51 7.15 -5.91
CA LYS A 266 12.61 7.64 -7.29
C LYS A 266 13.99 7.36 -7.84
N GLY A 267 14.06 6.98 -9.10
CA GLY A 267 15.32 6.69 -9.76
C GLY A 267 15.12 6.31 -11.21
N ILE A 268 16.18 5.76 -11.80
CA ILE A 268 16.18 5.20 -13.14
C ILE A 268 16.26 3.68 -13.02
N HIS A 269 15.52 2.94 -13.85
CA HIS A 269 15.71 1.49 -14.00
C HIS A 269 17.07 1.25 -14.68
N GLY A 270 18.14 1.35 -13.89
CA GLY A 270 19.52 1.41 -14.35
C GLY A 270 20.27 0.08 -14.27
N PHE A 271 19.76 -0.88 -13.49
CA PHE A 271 20.45 -2.16 -13.24
C PHE A 271 19.49 -3.34 -13.36
N SER A 272 20.05 -4.52 -13.60
CA SER A 272 19.28 -5.77 -13.58
C SER A 272 18.85 -6.13 -12.17
N GLY A 273 17.57 -6.51 -12.03
CA GLY A 273 16.99 -6.86 -10.74
C GLY A 273 15.56 -7.40 -10.87
N ARG A 274 14.67 -6.99 -9.99
CA ARG A 274 13.27 -7.44 -9.95
C ARG A 274 12.52 -7.29 -11.29
N TYR A 275 12.85 -6.26 -12.06
CA TYR A 275 12.18 -5.93 -13.33
C TYR A 275 12.99 -6.31 -14.57
N GLY A 276 13.97 -7.21 -14.43
CA GLY A 276 14.77 -7.72 -15.54
C GLY A 276 15.91 -6.79 -15.93
N GLN A 277 16.19 -6.71 -17.24
CA GLN A 277 17.28 -5.91 -17.78
C GLN A 277 16.98 -4.40 -17.69
N PRO A 278 18.00 -3.55 -17.46
CA PRO A 278 17.81 -2.12 -17.34
C PRO A 278 17.24 -1.52 -18.62
N THR A 279 16.26 -0.63 -18.43
CA THR A 279 15.59 0.06 -19.54
C THR A 279 15.94 1.54 -19.60
N GLY A 280 16.54 2.09 -18.55
CA GLY A 280 16.88 3.51 -18.43
C GLY A 280 15.65 4.42 -18.30
N CYS A 281 14.45 3.87 -17.99
CA CYS A 281 13.27 4.69 -17.72
C CYS A 281 13.28 5.23 -16.29
N SER A 282 12.64 6.38 -16.09
CA SER A 282 12.40 6.90 -14.74
C SER A 282 11.33 6.08 -14.04
N LEU A 283 11.58 5.74 -12.78
CA LEU A 283 10.68 5.01 -11.92
C LEU A 283 10.36 5.81 -10.66
N GLU A 284 9.10 5.76 -10.27
CA GLU A 284 8.63 6.20 -8.97
C GLU A 284 7.87 5.06 -8.31
N ILE A 285 8.28 4.67 -7.10
CA ILE A 285 7.70 3.58 -6.33
C ILE A 285 7.12 4.14 -5.06
N LEU A 286 5.81 4.02 -4.88
CA LEU A 286 5.13 4.22 -3.61
C LEU A 286 5.01 2.87 -2.92
N GLY A 287 5.54 2.77 -1.70
CA GLY A 287 5.42 1.58 -0.87
C GLY A 287 4.77 1.89 0.48
N ILE A 288 3.98 0.96 0.98
CA ILE A 288 3.50 0.96 2.36
C ILE A 288 3.87 -0.38 2.98
N THR A 289 4.52 -0.32 4.14
CA THR A 289 5.01 -1.49 4.84
C THR A 289 4.48 -1.51 6.26
N HIS A 290 3.99 -2.67 6.70
CA HIS A 290 3.68 -2.95 8.10
C HIS A 290 4.67 -3.97 8.64
N VAL A 291 5.17 -3.75 9.85
CA VAL A 291 6.05 -4.71 10.52
C VAL A 291 5.65 -4.91 11.97
N GLU A 292 6.01 -6.05 12.52
CA GLU A 292 5.88 -6.38 13.93
C GLU A 292 7.25 -6.59 14.54
N PHE A 293 7.54 -5.83 15.61
CA PHE A 293 8.73 -5.95 16.42
C PHE A 293 8.47 -6.74 17.69
N GLN A 294 9.35 -7.68 17.98
CA GLN A 294 9.45 -8.37 19.27
C GLN A 294 10.92 -8.43 19.67
N ASP A 295 11.20 -8.12 20.95
CA ASP A 295 12.57 -8.11 21.50
C ASP A 295 13.55 -7.33 20.57
N ASP A 296 13.12 -6.16 20.13
CA ASP A 296 13.87 -5.23 19.28
C ASP A 296 14.24 -5.79 17.88
N ARG A 297 13.61 -6.88 17.42
CA ARG A 297 13.78 -7.46 16.09
C ARG A 297 12.47 -7.56 15.35
N VAL A 298 12.52 -7.42 14.03
CA VAL A 298 11.36 -7.65 13.16
C VAL A 298 11.08 -9.15 13.09
N VAL A 299 9.86 -9.53 13.49
CA VAL A 299 9.40 -10.94 13.47
C VAL A 299 8.41 -11.22 12.35
N ARG A 300 7.68 -10.21 11.88
CA ARG A 300 6.79 -10.27 10.72
C ARG A 300 6.83 -8.97 9.94
N GLU A 301 6.59 -9.08 8.64
CA GLU A 301 6.66 -7.96 7.73
C GLU A 301 5.70 -8.15 6.55
N TRP A 302 5.04 -7.07 6.12
CA TRP A 302 4.16 -7.02 4.97
C TRP A 302 4.54 -5.84 4.10
N HIS A 303 5.06 -6.13 2.91
CA HIS A 303 5.42 -5.12 1.93
C HIS A 303 4.37 -5.03 0.86
N LEU A 304 3.87 -3.84 0.61
CA LEU A 304 3.08 -3.55 -0.57
C LEU A 304 3.73 -2.47 -1.42
N ILE A 305 4.00 -2.85 -2.65
CA ILE A 305 4.23 -2.00 -3.81
C ILE A 305 3.32 -2.51 -4.93
N ASP A 306 3.05 -1.70 -5.93
CA ASP A 306 2.29 -2.13 -7.11
C ASP A 306 3.23 -2.41 -8.27
N ASP A 307 3.63 -3.68 -8.43
CA ASP A 307 4.50 -4.12 -9.54
C ASP A 307 3.86 -3.86 -10.91
N VAL A 308 2.52 -3.85 -11.02
CA VAL A 308 1.83 -3.52 -12.27
C VAL A 308 2.06 -2.05 -12.63
N ALA A 309 1.94 -1.15 -11.66
CA ALA A 309 2.21 0.28 -11.87
C ALA A 309 3.68 0.54 -12.25
N ILE A 310 4.62 -0.22 -11.68
CA ILE A 310 6.04 -0.13 -12.03
C ILE A 310 6.26 -0.63 -13.47
N TRP A 311 5.65 -1.74 -13.86
CA TRP A 311 5.71 -2.22 -15.24
C TRP A 311 5.06 -1.25 -16.23
N MET A 312 3.99 -0.54 -15.86
CA MET A 312 3.41 0.52 -16.71
C MET A 312 4.41 1.63 -16.98
N GLN A 313 5.22 2.03 -15.98
CA GLN A 313 6.28 3.01 -16.16
C GLN A 313 7.40 2.49 -17.08
N ILE A 314 7.78 1.22 -16.93
CA ILE A 314 8.83 0.58 -17.74
C ILE A 314 8.41 0.42 -19.21
N LEU A 315 7.16 0.08 -19.46
CA LEU A 315 6.59 -0.17 -20.79
C LEU A 315 6.15 1.12 -21.49
N SER A 316 5.99 2.21 -20.74
CA SER A 316 5.57 3.49 -21.32
C SER A 316 6.62 4.03 -22.30
N PRO A 317 6.22 4.46 -23.52
CA PRO A 317 7.13 5.10 -24.44
C PRO A 317 7.82 6.32 -23.80
N ARG A 318 9.11 6.48 -24.10
CA ARG A 318 9.83 7.70 -23.70
C ARG A 318 9.30 8.89 -24.51
N LYS A 319 9.02 9.97 -23.82
CA LYS A 319 8.73 11.25 -24.46
C LYS A 319 9.99 11.93 -24.96
#